data_a1c7825a56e3fdc6d758558c5739695e
#
_entry.id   a1c7825a56e3fdc6d758558c5739695e
#
_cell.length_a   1.000
_cell.length_b   1.000
_cell.length_c   1.000
_cell.angle_alpha   90.00
_cell.angle_beta   90.00
_cell.angle_gamma   90.00
#
_symmetry.space_group_name_H-M   'P 1'
#
loop_
_entity.id
_entity.type
_entity.pdbx_description
1 polymer ?
#
loop_
_entity_poly.entity_id
_entity_poly.type
_entity_poly.pdbx_seq_one_letter_code
_entity_poly.pdbx_strand_id
1 'polypeptide(L)'
;MTQLSLEERIVTLLEAERAGVIAARGLLSLATDSAEKDLMALVLDGERESCQILGRTLLKMGTRGSGQVGDFAQKVMALEVPEERLRLLIKGQEWVVRKIDEAIQTGPGKEIVLPLTEIRYAHDINIGKCREYLE
;
A
#
# COMPACT_ATOMS: atom_id res chain seq x y z
N MET A 1 -13.42 -13.54 20.51
CA MET A 1 -12.56 -12.70 19.65
C MET A 1 -13.41 -11.73 18.85
N THR A 2 -13.06 -10.47 18.91
CA THR A 2 -13.80 -9.42 18.20
C THR A 2 -13.26 -9.30 16.77
N GLN A 3 -14.13 -9.44 15.79
CA GLN A 3 -13.74 -9.18 14.41
C GLN A 3 -13.63 -7.67 14.18
N LEU A 4 -12.70 -7.27 13.32
CA LEU A 4 -12.59 -5.89 12.89
C LEU A 4 -13.82 -5.50 12.06
N SER A 5 -14.33 -4.30 12.26
CA SER A 5 -15.40 -3.76 11.42
C SER A 5 -14.81 -3.43 10.04
N LEU A 6 -15.69 -3.26 9.06
CA LEU A 6 -15.26 -2.84 7.72
C LEU A 6 -14.52 -1.50 7.80
N GLU A 7 -15.05 -0.55 8.57
CA GLU A 7 -14.40 0.74 8.77
C GLU A 7 -12.99 0.59 9.33
N GLU A 8 -12.83 -0.21 10.38
CA GLU A 8 -11.51 -0.48 10.95
C GLU A 8 -10.54 -1.10 9.96
N ARG A 9 -11.03 -2.01 9.11
CA ARG A 9 -10.22 -2.62 8.06
C ARG A 9 -9.73 -1.60 7.05
N ILE A 10 -10.60 -0.67 6.64
CA ILE A 10 -10.22 0.37 5.66
C ILE A 10 -9.29 1.39 6.29
N VAL A 11 -9.50 1.76 7.55
CA VAL A 11 -8.58 2.64 8.28
C VAL A 11 -7.19 2.00 8.36
N THR A 12 -7.12 0.71 8.67
CA THR A 12 -5.84 -0.03 8.72
C THR A 12 -5.14 -0.02 7.37
N LEU A 13 -5.90 -0.22 6.28
CA LEU A 13 -5.35 -0.14 4.92
C LEU A 13 -4.78 1.26 4.63
N LEU A 14 -5.50 2.31 5.00
CA LEU A 14 -5.05 3.68 4.76
C LEU A 14 -3.76 3.98 5.54
N GLU A 15 -3.67 3.54 6.78
CA GLU A 15 -2.44 3.70 7.56
C GLU A 15 -1.26 2.98 6.89
N ALA A 16 -1.49 1.77 6.38
CA ALA A 16 -0.47 0.99 5.68
C ALA A 16 -0.04 1.67 4.38
N GLU A 17 -1.00 2.22 3.61
CA GLU A 17 -0.68 2.90 2.36
C GLU A 17 0.07 4.21 2.60
N ARG A 18 -0.24 4.93 3.67
CA ARG A 18 0.54 6.11 4.07
C ARG A 18 1.97 5.74 4.40
N ALA A 19 2.17 4.63 5.11
CA ALA A 19 3.51 4.11 5.39
C ALA A 19 4.21 3.73 4.09
N GLY A 20 3.48 3.17 3.13
CA GLY A 20 3.98 2.84 1.80
C GLY A 20 4.46 4.07 1.02
N VAL A 21 3.73 5.19 1.11
CA VAL A 21 4.14 6.45 0.50
C VAL A 21 5.50 6.90 1.05
N ILE A 22 5.65 6.86 2.38
CA ILE A 22 6.88 7.28 3.03
C ILE A 22 8.04 6.37 2.62
N ALA A 23 7.81 5.04 2.60
CA ALA A 23 8.82 4.07 2.20
C ALA A 23 9.24 4.26 0.74
N ALA A 24 8.29 4.38 -0.17
CA ALA A 24 8.57 4.55 -1.60
C ALA A 24 9.31 5.87 -1.88
N ARG A 25 8.93 6.94 -1.19
CA ARG A 25 9.63 8.22 -1.30
C ARG A 25 11.08 8.10 -0.83
N GLY A 26 11.30 7.40 0.28
CA GLY A 26 12.65 7.15 0.79
C GLY A 26 13.49 6.34 -0.19
N LEU A 27 12.92 5.28 -0.75
CA LEU A 27 13.61 4.45 -1.73
C LEU A 27 13.90 5.20 -3.02
N LEU A 28 12.98 6.06 -3.46
CA LEU A 28 13.19 6.91 -4.63
C LEU A 28 14.40 7.83 -4.42
N SER A 29 14.52 8.41 -3.23
CA SER A 29 15.65 9.33 -2.93
C SER A 29 16.99 8.60 -2.88
N LEU A 30 16.99 7.28 -2.62
CA LEU A 30 18.21 6.48 -2.56
C LEU A 30 18.53 5.79 -3.89
N ALA A 31 17.61 5.80 -4.86
CA ALA A 31 17.80 5.13 -6.14
C ALA A 31 18.95 5.75 -6.93
N THR A 32 19.78 4.91 -7.54
CA THR A 32 20.98 5.34 -8.24
C THR A 32 20.90 5.26 -9.76
N ASP A 33 20.18 4.26 -10.31
CA ASP A 33 20.02 4.16 -11.76
C ASP A 33 18.61 4.56 -12.20
N SER A 34 18.44 4.81 -13.50
CA SER A 34 17.16 5.30 -14.01
C SER A 34 16.04 4.26 -13.91
N ALA A 35 16.36 2.98 -14.06
CA ALA A 35 15.36 1.92 -13.96
C ALA A 35 14.80 1.84 -12.55
N GLU A 36 15.66 1.91 -11.54
CA GLU A 36 15.24 1.93 -10.13
C GLU A 36 14.42 3.17 -9.81
N LYS A 37 14.86 4.34 -10.29
CA LYS A 37 14.13 5.60 -10.09
C LYS A 37 12.73 5.53 -10.71
N ASP A 38 12.62 5.02 -11.93
CA ASP A 38 11.33 4.90 -12.60
C ASP A 38 10.42 3.94 -11.85
N LEU A 39 10.95 2.82 -11.39
CA LEU A 39 10.19 1.85 -10.63
C LEU A 39 9.68 2.44 -9.32
N MET A 40 10.54 3.12 -8.57
CA MET A 40 10.15 3.71 -7.28
C MET A 40 9.17 4.87 -7.46
N ALA A 41 9.30 5.65 -8.53
CA ALA A 41 8.33 6.68 -8.86
C ALA A 41 6.96 6.08 -9.16
N LEU A 42 6.92 4.97 -9.89
CA LEU A 42 5.67 4.26 -10.20
C LEU A 42 5.01 3.73 -8.92
N VAL A 43 5.79 3.12 -8.02
CA VAL A 43 5.27 2.61 -6.76
C VAL A 43 4.74 3.77 -5.90
N LEU A 44 5.48 4.87 -5.83
CA LEU A 44 5.06 6.05 -5.06
C LEU A 44 3.73 6.60 -5.58
N ASP A 45 3.58 6.73 -6.90
CA ASP A 45 2.33 7.21 -7.49
C ASP A 45 1.16 6.27 -7.15
N GLY A 46 1.38 4.97 -7.21
CA GLY A 46 0.37 3.98 -6.86
C GLY A 46 -0.04 4.07 -5.39
N GLU A 47 0.92 4.24 -4.49
CA GLU A 47 0.64 4.38 -3.06
C GLU A 47 -0.14 5.66 -2.75
N ARG A 48 0.21 6.78 -3.40
CA ARG A 48 -0.52 8.04 -3.25
C ARG A 48 -1.96 7.92 -3.74
N GLU A 49 -2.15 7.29 -4.89
CA GLU A 49 -3.49 7.07 -5.44
C GLU A 49 -4.33 6.20 -4.51
N SER A 50 -3.74 5.13 -3.97
CA SER A 50 -4.40 4.27 -3.00
C SER A 50 -4.86 5.04 -1.77
N CYS A 51 -4.02 5.93 -1.25
CA CYS A 51 -4.38 6.79 -0.11
C CYS A 51 -5.59 7.67 -0.45
N GLN A 52 -5.62 8.25 -1.66
CA GLN A 52 -6.75 9.07 -2.10
C GLN A 52 -8.04 8.27 -2.20
N ILE A 53 -7.96 7.09 -2.79
CA ILE A 53 -9.11 6.19 -2.96
C ILE A 53 -9.65 5.78 -1.58
N LEU A 54 -8.79 5.34 -0.68
CA LEU A 54 -9.21 4.91 0.66
C LEU A 54 -9.78 6.08 1.47
N GLY A 55 -9.18 7.27 1.36
CA GLY A 55 -9.68 8.45 2.03
C GLY A 55 -11.09 8.82 1.57
N ARG A 56 -11.34 8.79 0.25
CA ARG A 56 -12.67 9.05 -0.31
C ARG A 56 -13.66 7.98 0.14
N THR A 57 -13.23 6.72 0.19
CA THR A 57 -14.09 5.62 0.64
C THR A 57 -14.53 5.83 2.08
N LEU A 58 -13.61 6.20 2.96
CA LEU A 58 -13.92 6.49 4.36
C LEU A 58 -14.88 7.67 4.51
N LEU A 59 -14.70 8.72 3.71
CA LEU A 59 -15.62 9.87 3.74
C LEU A 59 -17.04 9.46 3.36
N LYS A 60 -17.19 8.59 2.37
CA LYS A 60 -18.49 8.06 1.98
C LYS A 60 -19.12 7.20 3.07
N MET A 61 -18.28 6.58 3.92
CA MET A 61 -18.74 5.81 5.07
C MET A 61 -19.03 6.69 6.29
N GLY A 62 -18.80 8.00 6.19
CA GLY A 62 -19.09 8.95 7.26
C GLY A 62 -17.95 9.12 8.26
N THR A 63 -16.71 8.75 7.90
CA THR A 63 -15.56 8.87 8.80
C THR A 63 -14.33 9.35 8.03
N ARG A 64 -13.31 9.76 8.76
CA ARG A 64 -12.04 10.20 8.17
C ARG A 64 -10.87 9.27 8.47
N GLY A 65 -11.08 8.32 9.36
CA GLY A 65 -10.01 7.47 9.86
C GLY A 65 -9.05 8.24 10.78
N SER A 66 -7.92 7.63 11.07
CA SER A 66 -6.88 8.24 11.91
C SER A 66 -5.81 8.90 11.04
N GLY A 67 -5.02 9.81 11.63
CA GLY A 67 -3.84 10.36 10.97
C GLY A 67 -2.58 9.54 11.20
N GLN A 68 -2.71 8.36 11.80
CA GLN A 68 -1.56 7.55 12.20
C GLN A 68 -0.91 6.88 11.00
N VAL A 69 0.40 6.62 11.14
CA VAL A 69 1.22 5.89 10.18
C VAL A 69 2.05 4.90 10.98
N GLY A 70 2.11 3.65 10.52
CA GLY A 70 2.91 2.64 11.19
C GLY A 70 4.41 2.83 10.94
N ASP A 71 5.21 1.91 11.46
CA ASP A 71 6.68 1.97 11.42
C ASP A 71 7.30 1.26 10.22
N PHE A 72 6.50 0.86 9.24
CA PHE A 72 6.96 0.08 8.09
C PHE A 72 8.08 0.80 7.32
N ALA A 73 7.94 2.10 7.08
CA ALA A 73 8.95 2.87 6.36
C ALA A 73 10.29 2.86 7.10
N GLN A 74 10.26 2.97 8.42
CA GLN A 74 11.45 2.90 9.25
C GLN A 74 12.14 1.55 9.11
N LYS A 75 11.37 0.48 9.07
CA LYS A 75 11.90 -0.89 8.89
C LYS A 75 12.57 -1.06 7.52
N VAL A 76 11.95 -0.53 6.47
CA VAL A 76 12.53 -0.57 5.13
C VAL A 76 13.84 0.20 5.09
N MET A 77 13.84 1.42 5.62
CA MET A 77 15.01 2.30 5.57
C MET A 77 16.15 1.84 6.48
N ALA A 78 15.85 1.02 7.49
CA ALA A 78 16.87 0.45 8.36
C ALA A 78 17.71 -0.63 7.67
N LEU A 79 17.21 -1.22 6.59
CA LEU A 79 17.97 -2.20 5.82
C LEU A 79 19.00 -1.47 4.96
N GLU A 80 20.20 -2.02 4.89
CA GLU A 80 21.31 -1.40 4.15
C GLU A 80 21.42 -1.90 2.71
N VAL A 81 20.95 -3.13 2.44
CA VAL A 81 21.04 -3.74 1.13
C VAL A 81 19.84 -3.36 0.27
N PRO A 82 20.04 -2.73 -0.91
CA PRO A 82 18.92 -2.28 -1.75
C PRO A 82 17.93 -3.39 -2.11
N GLU A 83 18.42 -4.60 -2.41
CA GLU A 83 17.54 -5.73 -2.74
C GLU A 83 16.65 -6.11 -1.55
N GLU A 84 17.19 -6.09 -0.33
CA GLU A 84 16.41 -6.39 0.87
C GLU A 84 15.33 -5.35 1.12
N ARG A 85 15.64 -4.08 0.87
CA ARG A 85 14.64 -3.01 0.97
C ARG A 85 13.48 -3.24 0.02
N LEU A 86 13.80 -3.56 -1.23
CA LEU A 86 12.77 -3.81 -2.24
C LEU A 86 11.95 -5.04 -1.91
N ARG A 87 12.58 -6.11 -1.43
CA ARG A 87 11.87 -7.32 -1.03
C ARG A 87 10.91 -7.06 0.13
N LEU A 88 11.31 -6.22 1.09
CA LEU A 88 10.42 -5.85 2.19
C LEU A 88 9.25 -4.98 1.69
N LEU A 89 9.51 -4.07 0.75
CA LEU A 89 8.45 -3.28 0.11
C LEU A 89 7.43 -4.19 -0.56
N ILE A 90 7.88 -5.20 -1.30
CA ILE A 90 7.00 -6.18 -1.94
C ILE A 90 6.14 -6.90 -0.90
N LYS A 91 6.74 -7.34 0.20
CA LYS A 91 5.98 -8.00 1.29
C LYS A 91 4.89 -7.10 1.85
N GLY A 92 5.19 -5.81 1.99
CA GLY A 92 4.19 -4.84 2.45
C GLY A 92 3.03 -4.72 1.49
N GLN A 93 3.30 -4.69 0.19
CA GLN A 93 2.25 -4.63 -0.83
C GLN A 93 1.43 -5.91 -0.86
N GLU A 94 2.07 -7.06 -0.73
CA GLU A 94 1.38 -8.35 -0.64
C GLU A 94 0.45 -8.41 0.57
N TRP A 95 0.90 -7.85 1.69
CA TRP A 95 0.07 -7.77 2.90
C TRP A 95 -1.18 -6.94 2.64
N VAL A 96 -1.04 -5.80 1.95
CA VAL A 96 -2.18 -4.95 1.58
C VAL A 96 -3.17 -5.72 0.71
N VAL A 97 -2.67 -6.46 -0.30
CA VAL A 97 -3.53 -7.28 -1.15
C VAL A 97 -4.33 -8.29 -0.33
N ARG A 98 -3.68 -8.98 0.62
CA ARG A 98 -4.39 -9.93 1.48
C ARG A 98 -5.45 -9.25 2.34
N LYS A 99 -5.15 -8.07 2.88
CA LYS A 99 -6.10 -7.33 3.71
C LYS A 99 -7.29 -6.80 2.90
N ILE A 100 -7.05 -6.43 1.65
CA ILE A 100 -8.14 -6.07 0.74
C ILE A 100 -9.05 -7.28 0.50
N ASP A 101 -8.46 -8.44 0.22
CA ASP A 101 -9.24 -9.66 0.00
C ASP A 101 -10.09 -10.02 1.24
N GLU A 102 -9.52 -9.89 2.44
CA GLU A 102 -10.26 -10.12 3.68
C GLU A 102 -11.43 -9.14 3.82
N ALA A 103 -11.21 -7.86 3.48
CA ALA A 103 -12.27 -6.85 3.56
C ALA A 103 -13.40 -7.16 2.56
N ILE A 104 -13.05 -7.54 1.34
CA ILE A 104 -14.03 -7.90 0.30
C ILE A 104 -14.84 -9.13 0.73
N GLN A 105 -14.20 -10.10 1.37
CA GLN A 105 -14.86 -11.31 1.84
C GLN A 105 -15.91 -11.06 2.91
N THR A 106 -15.87 -9.90 3.59
CA THR A 106 -16.93 -9.54 4.55
C THR A 106 -18.26 -9.20 3.88
N GLY A 107 -18.30 -9.11 2.56
CA GLY A 107 -19.52 -8.88 1.79
C GLY A 107 -20.01 -7.44 1.76
N PRO A 108 -19.11 -6.43 1.61
CA PRO A 108 -19.57 -5.05 1.52
C PRO A 108 -20.26 -4.76 0.18
N GLY A 109 -20.93 -3.62 0.09
CA GLY A 109 -21.57 -3.21 -1.15
C GLY A 109 -20.56 -2.80 -2.24
N LYS A 110 -21.09 -2.58 -3.45
CA LYS A 110 -20.27 -2.23 -4.61
C LYS A 110 -19.43 -0.97 -4.40
N GLU A 111 -19.97 0.00 -3.68
CA GLU A 111 -19.29 1.28 -3.41
C GLU A 111 -18.01 1.11 -2.61
N ILE A 112 -17.85 -0.04 -1.96
CA ILE A 112 -16.62 -0.41 -1.24
C ILE A 112 -15.79 -1.40 -2.08
N VAL A 113 -16.43 -2.41 -2.65
CA VAL A 113 -15.72 -3.46 -3.42
C VAL A 113 -14.99 -2.88 -4.62
N LEU A 114 -15.62 -1.96 -5.37
CA LEU A 114 -15.00 -1.42 -6.58
C LEU A 114 -13.70 -0.64 -6.30
N PRO A 115 -13.67 0.31 -5.36
CA PRO A 115 -12.41 1.00 -5.05
C PRO A 115 -11.35 0.05 -4.48
N LEU A 116 -11.72 -0.91 -3.65
CA LEU A 116 -10.76 -1.88 -3.13
C LEU A 116 -10.17 -2.75 -4.24
N THR A 117 -10.98 -3.17 -5.19
CA THR A 117 -10.54 -3.95 -6.35
C THR A 117 -9.57 -3.15 -7.22
N GLU A 118 -9.82 -1.86 -7.40
CA GLU A 118 -8.92 -0.97 -8.14
C GLU A 118 -7.54 -0.90 -7.48
N ILE A 119 -7.50 -0.74 -6.17
CA ILE A 119 -6.24 -0.72 -5.42
C ILE A 119 -5.52 -2.05 -5.54
N ARG A 120 -6.24 -3.15 -5.38
CA ARG A 120 -5.69 -4.50 -5.48
C ARG A 120 -5.03 -4.74 -6.83
N TYR A 121 -5.71 -4.35 -7.89
CA TYR A 121 -5.20 -4.50 -9.26
C TYR A 121 -3.89 -3.72 -9.45
N ALA A 122 -3.85 -2.47 -9.00
CA ALA A 122 -2.66 -1.64 -9.11
C ALA A 122 -1.49 -2.23 -8.31
N HIS A 123 -1.76 -2.76 -7.13
CA HIS A 123 -0.73 -3.40 -6.31
C HIS A 123 -0.16 -4.65 -6.99
N ASP A 124 -1.02 -5.49 -7.59
CA ASP A 124 -0.56 -6.68 -8.30
C ASP A 124 0.38 -6.33 -9.45
N ILE A 125 0.06 -5.27 -10.21
CA ILE A 125 0.92 -4.79 -11.29
C ILE A 125 2.27 -4.32 -10.73
N ASN A 126 2.26 -3.52 -9.69
CA ASN A 126 3.49 -2.97 -9.11
C ASN A 126 4.35 -4.05 -8.48
N ILE A 127 3.74 -5.03 -7.81
CA ILE A 127 4.46 -6.19 -7.26
C ILE A 127 5.16 -6.94 -8.40
N GLY A 128 4.48 -7.17 -9.52
CA GLY A 128 5.06 -7.84 -10.67
C GLY A 128 6.27 -7.10 -11.22
N LYS A 129 6.17 -5.78 -11.34
CA LYS A 129 7.28 -4.95 -11.85
C LYS A 129 8.47 -4.94 -10.88
N CYS A 130 8.22 -4.91 -9.59
CA CYS A 130 9.27 -4.99 -8.58
C CYS A 130 10.00 -6.33 -8.65
N ARG A 131 9.26 -7.43 -8.83
CA ARG A 131 9.85 -8.75 -8.96
C ARG A 131 10.68 -8.88 -10.24
N GLU A 132 10.21 -8.33 -11.35
CA GLU A 132 10.98 -8.30 -12.60
C GLU A 132 12.31 -7.58 -12.42
N TYR A 133 12.29 -6.47 -11.72
CA TYR A 133 13.51 -5.70 -11.47
C TYR A 133 14.53 -6.50 -10.64
N LEU A 134 14.07 -7.35 -9.73
CA LEU A 134 14.94 -8.17 -8.87
C LEU A 134 15.55 -9.38 -9.60
N GLU A 135 15.03 -9.74 -10.76
CA GLU A 135 15.53 -10.89 -11.54
C GLU A 135 16.81 -10.61 -12.30
#